data_1c385ef4918fb1085b998e321e0d935f
#
_entry.id   1c385ef4918fb1085b998e321e0d935f
#
_cell.length_a   1.000
_cell.length_b   1.000
_cell.length_c   1.000
_cell.angle_alpha   90.00
_cell.angle_beta   90.00
_cell.angle_gamma   90.00
#
_symmetry.space_group_name_H-M   'P 1'
#
loop_
_entity.id
_entity.type
_entity.pdbx_description
1 polymer ?
#
loop_
_entity_poly.entity_id
_entity_poly.type
_entity_poly.pdbx_seq_one_letter_code
_entity_poly.pdbx_strand_id
1 'polypeptide(L)'
;MPKLNYNAIAQGYSCDLVAEYLYSLGVKDMMVDIGEIFCDGVNPSGRPWTLGIDRPEDGNNDPGSQIQGIFKAPEGPHGIVTSGNYRKFYVRDGKKYSHSIDPRTGYPVQHSLLSATIVAENATLADAYATYCMVLGLEESQRFLASRPDLEGCLVYDEDGVFQTWCSDGFVLEEAE
;
A
#
# COMPACT_ATOMS: atom_id res chain seq x y z
N MET A 1 14.63 -18.01 20.57
CA MET A 1 13.81 -18.68 19.57
C MET A 1 13.15 -17.60 18.70
N PRO A 2 13.31 -17.59 17.38
CA PRO A 2 12.67 -16.59 16.53
C PRO A 2 11.14 -16.70 16.63
N LYS A 3 10.45 -15.56 16.60
CA LYS A 3 8.99 -15.50 16.59
C LYS A 3 8.55 -15.02 15.19
N LEU A 4 7.53 -15.67 14.64
CA LEU A 4 6.88 -15.19 13.41
C LEU A 4 5.90 -14.08 13.76
N ASN A 5 5.85 -13.08 12.90
CA ASN A 5 4.90 -11.99 12.95
C ASN A 5 4.19 -11.89 11.59
N TYR A 6 2.87 -12.00 11.58
CA TYR A 6 2.04 -12.01 10.39
C TYR A 6 1.43 -10.63 10.06
N ASN A 7 1.81 -9.57 10.78
CA ASN A 7 1.22 -8.23 10.59
C ASN A 7 1.39 -7.65 9.18
N ALA A 8 2.37 -8.16 8.44
CA ALA A 8 2.64 -7.73 7.06
C ALA A 8 1.77 -8.44 5.99
N ILE A 9 0.85 -9.29 6.40
CA ILE A 9 -0.03 -10.03 5.48
C ILE A 9 -1.43 -10.28 6.05
N ALA A 10 -1.65 -10.00 7.33
CA ALA A 10 -2.86 -10.44 8.01
C ALA A 10 -4.10 -9.69 7.55
N GLN A 11 -3.98 -8.40 7.29
CA GLN A 11 -5.11 -7.59 6.81
C GLN A 11 -5.42 -7.90 5.34
N GLY A 12 -4.39 -7.97 4.48
CA GLY A 12 -4.56 -8.39 3.09
C GLY A 12 -5.18 -9.79 2.99
N TYR A 13 -4.70 -10.75 3.77
CA TYR A 13 -5.29 -12.09 3.82
C TYR A 13 -6.77 -12.07 4.27
N SER A 14 -7.10 -11.20 5.21
CA SER A 14 -8.50 -11.07 5.66
C SER A 14 -9.40 -10.50 4.55
N CYS A 15 -8.91 -9.55 3.74
CA CYS A 15 -9.62 -9.06 2.56
C CYS A 15 -9.90 -10.19 1.56
N ASP A 16 -8.88 -11.00 1.27
CA ASP A 16 -9.02 -12.11 0.33
C ASP A 16 -10.05 -13.15 0.82
N LEU A 17 -10.03 -13.49 2.11
CA LEU A 17 -11.03 -14.41 2.68
C LEU A 17 -12.46 -13.86 2.58
N VAL A 18 -12.65 -12.56 2.79
CA VAL A 18 -13.97 -11.93 2.64
C VAL A 18 -14.39 -11.93 1.18
N ALA A 19 -13.46 -11.63 0.25
CA ALA A 19 -13.73 -11.68 -1.18
C ALA A 19 -14.12 -13.10 -1.64
N GLU A 20 -13.38 -14.14 -1.21
CA GLU A 20 -13.70 -15.53 -1.48
C GLU A 20 -15.11 -15.90 -0.98
N TYR A 21 -15.46 -15.46 0.21
CA TYR A 21 -16.79 -15.68 0.75
C TYR A 21 -17.87 -14.99 -0.11
N LEU A 22 -17.66 -13.75 -0.52
CA LEU A 22 -18.60 -13.02 -1.40
C LEU A 22 -18.73 -13.69 -2.77
N TYR A 23 -17.65 -14.18 -3.36
CA TYR A 23 -17.69 -14.98 -4.58
C TYR A 23 -18.55 -16.23 -4.41
N SER A 24 -18.46 -16.91 -3.26
CA SER A 24 -19.28 -18.10 -2.97
C SER A 24 -20.78 -17.80 -2.92
N LEU A 25 -21.15 -16.55 -2.66
CA LEU A 25 -22.54 -16.06 -2.69
C LEU A 25 -22.97 -15.55 -4.08
N GLY A 26 -22.07 -15.58 -5.08
CA GLY A 26 -22.35 -15.15 -6.45
C GLY A 26 -22.14 -13.65 -6.69
N VAL A 27 -21.54 -12.91 -5.75
CA VAL A 27 -21.13 -11.51 -5.95
C VAL A 27 -19.99 -11.47 -6.99
N LYS A 28 -20.08 -10.54 -7.94
CA LYS A 28 -19.07 -10.38 -9.01
C LYS A 28 -18.36 -9.03 -8.96
N ASP A 29 -19.10 -8.00 -8.56
CA ASP A 29 -18.60 -6.64 -8.46
C ASP A 29 -18.49 -6.29 -6.98
N MET A 30 -17.28 -6.07 -6.47
CA MET A 30 -17.07 -5.83 -5.05
C MET A 30 -15.85 -4.96 -4.79
N MET A 31 -15.89 -4.23 -3.69
CA MET A 31 -14.75 -3.67 -3.01
C MET A 31 -14.81 -4.08 -1.54
N VAL A 32 -13.80 -4.77 -1.07
CA VAL A 32 -13.60 -5.14 0.33
C VAL A 32 -12.54 -4.21 0.89
N ASP A 33 -12.92 -3.37 1.84
CA ASP A 33 -12.02 -2.44 2.54
C ASP A 33 -12.12 -2.71 4.04
N ILE A 34 -11.05 -3.23 4.63
CA ILE A 34 -10.90 -3.47 6.07
C ILE A 34 -9.54 -2.91 6.56
N GLY A 35 -9.07 -1.83 5.91
CA GLY A 35 -7.77 -1.21 6.09
C GLY A 35 -6.81 -1.51 4.96
N GLU A 36 -6.90 -2.69 4.38
CA GLU A 36 -6.36 -3.04 3.07
C GLU A 36 -7.52 -3.28 2.10
N ILE A 37 -7.27 -3.21 0.79
CA ILE A 37 -8.33 -3.24 -0.20
C ILE A 37 -8.15 -4.42 -1.15
N PHE A 38 -9.27 -5.14 -1.38
CA PHE A 38 -9.45 -6.01 -2.53
C PHE A 38 -10.62 -5.47 -3.35
N CYS A 39 -10.48 -5.42 -4.67
CA CYS A 39 -11.60 -5.06 -5.54
C CYS A 39 -11.63 -5.93 -6.79
N ASP A 40 -12.84 -6.13 -7.32
CA ASP A 40 -13.11 -6.76 -8.61
C ASP A 40 -14.35 -6.14 -9.27
N GLY A 41 -14.41 -6.22 -10.60
CA GLY A 41 -15.52 -5.70 -11.39
C GLY A 41 -15.65 -4.18 -11.35
N VAL A 42 -16.89 -3.69 -11.26
CA VAL A 42 -17.22 -2.26 -11.36
C VAL A 42 -17.97 -1.74 -10.13
N ASN A 43 -17.88 -0.44 -9.92
CA ASN A 43 -18.65 0.22 -8.87
C ASN A 43 -20.17 0.31 -9.23
N PRO A 44 -21.05 0.72 -8.31
CA PRO A 44 -22.49 0.81 -8.58
C PRO A 44 -22.91 1.73 -9.75
N SER A 45 -21.98 2.57 -10.23
CA SER A 45 -22.20 3.42 -11.42
C SER A 45 -21.70 2.79 -12.72
N GLY A 46 -21.25 1.51 -12.68
CA GLY A 46 -20.72 0.79 -13.84
C GLY A 46 -19.34 1.28 -14.29
N ARG A 47 -18.56 1.90 -13.39
CA ARG A 47 -17.20 2.42 -13.66
C ARG A 47 -16.17 1.65 -12.85
N PRO A 48 -14.89 1.67 -13.24
CA PRO A 48 -13.80 1.15 -12.41
C PRO A 48 -13.86 1.66 -10.97
N TRP A 49 -13.43 0.85 -10.03
CA TRP A 49 -13.25 1.27 -8.65
C TRP A 49 -12.18 2.36 -8.57
N THR A 50 -12.42 3.35 -7.73
CA THR A 50 -11.56 4.53 -7.60
C THR A 50 -11.12 4.66 -6.15
N LEU A 51 -9.82 4.77 -5.93
CA LEU A 51 -9.21 4.82 -4.62
C LEU A 51 -8.41 6.10 -4.45
N GLY A 52 -8.55 6.76 -3.30
CA GLY A 52 -7.66 7.83 -2.88
C GLY A 52 -6.36 7.25 -2.30
N ILE A 53 -5.23 7.71 -2.80
CA ILE A 53 -3.93 7.44 -2.18
C ILE A 53 -3.65 8.55 -1.19
N ASP A 54 -3.55 8.21 0.09
CA ASP A 54 -3.35 9.20 1.13
C ASP A 54 -1.96 9.85 1.05
N ARG A 55 -1.93 11.14 1.35
CA ARG A 55 -0.70 11.89 1.50
C ARG A 55 0.01 11.45 2.79
N PRO A 56 1.29 11.02 2.73
CA PRO A 56 2.01 10.46 3.87
C PRO A 56 2.53 11.55 4.81
N GLU A 57 1.64 12.43 5.27
CA GLU A 57 1.93 13.52 6.19
C GLU A 57 1.70 13.08 7.64
N ASP A 58 2.62 13.49 8.54
CA ASP A 58 2.50 13.18 9.95
C ASP A 58 1.21 13.78 10.53
N GLY A 59 0.37 12.94 11.12
CA GLY A 59 -0.93 13.36 11.64
C GLY A 59 -2.11 13.16 10.68
N ASN A 60 -1.88 12.76 9.44
CA ASN A 60 -2.94 12.29 8.53
C ASN A 60 -3.42 10.89 8.96
N ASN A 61 -4.24 10.87 10.03
CA ASN A 61 -4.75 9.63 10.63
C ASN A 61 -6.15 9.25 10.13
N ASP A 62 -6.84 10.18 9.48
CA ASP A 62 -8.17 9.94 8.91
C ASP A 62 -8.02 9.59 7.42
N PRO A 63 -8.27 8.32 7.02
CA PRO A 63 -8.18 7.91 5.61
C PRO A 63 -9.03 8.80 4.70
N GLY A 64 -8.44 9.25 3.59
CA GLY A 64 -9.11 10.10 2.62
C GLY A 64 -9.22 11.58 2.99
N SER A 65 -8.74 12.01 4.16
CA SER A 65 -8.81 13.42 4.56
C SER A 65 -7.80 14.30 3.81
N GLN A 66 -6.66 13.75 3.45
CA GLN A 66 -5.62 14.40 2.64
C GLN A 66 -5.12 13.40 1.61
N ILE A 67 -5.51 13.62 0.36
CA ILE A 67 -5.22 12.70 -0.75
C ILE A 67 -4.01 13.21 -1.53
N GLN A 68 -3.04 12.33 -1.82
CA GLN A 68 -1.91 12.56 -2.71
C GLN A 68 -2.35 12.50 -4.17
N GLY A 69 -3.29 11.62 -4.48
CA GLY A 69 -3.83 11.44 -5.82
C GLY A 69 -4.87 10.34 -5.86
N ILE A 70 -5.46 10.16 -7.01
CA ILE A 70 -6.52 9.19 -7.26
C ILE A 70 -6.01 8.08 -8.18
N PHE A 71 -6.25 6.84 -7.79
CA PHE A 71 -5.95 5.65 -8.56
C PHE A 71 -7.24 4.98 -9.02
N LYS A 72 -7.31 4.61 -10.30
CA LYS A 72 -8.39 3.79 -10.86
C LYS A 72 -7.92 2.35 -10.95
N ALA A 73 -8.62 1.46 -10.26
CA ALA A 73 -8.29 0.04 -10.27
C ALA A 73 -8.38 -0.52 -11.71
N PRO A 74 -7.44 -1.38 -12.12
CA PRO A 74 -7.53 -2.10 -13.38
C PRO A 74 -8.76 -3.02 -13.42
N GLU A 75 -9.10 -3.52 -14.61
CA GLU A 75 -10.13 -4.54 -14.74
C GLU A 75 -9.70 -5.86 -14.10
N GLY A 76 -10.65 -6.56 -13.48
CA GLY A 76 -10.45 -7.84 -12.82
C GLY A 76 -10.06 -7.73 -11.34
N PRO A 77 -9.79 -8.88 -10.69
CA PRO A 77 -9.49 -8.94 -9.27
C PRO A 77 -8.11 -8.40 -8.94
N HIS A 78 -8.03 -7.47 -8.00
CA HIS A 78 -6.76 -6.88 -7.54
C HIS A 78 -6.78 -6.59 -6.04
N GLY A 79 -5.67 -6.87 -5.38
CA GLY A 79 -5.33 -6.30 -4.09
C GLY A 79 -4.62 -4.96 -4.27
N ILE A 80 -5.00 -3.95 -3.49
CA ILE A 80 -4.41 -2.61 -3.51
C ILE A 80 -4.15 -2.20 -2.07
N VAL A 81 -2.87 -2.12 -1.70
CA VAL A 81 -2.45 -1.94 -0.32
C VAL A 81 -1.40 -0.84 -0.20
N THR A 82 -1.55 0.00 0.80
CA THR A 82 -0.59 1.06 1.12
C THR A 82 0.03 0.85 2.50
N SER A 83 1.31 0.56 2.53
CA SER A 83 2.13 0.62 3.75
C SER A 83 2.82 1.98 3.89
N GLY A 84 2.90 2.52 5.11
CA GLY A 84 3.54 3.81 5.35
C GLY A 84 4.07 3.96 6.77
N ASN A 85 4.99 4.91 6.96
CA ASN A 85 5.64 5.18 8.25
C ASN A 85 5.14 6.48 8.93
N TYR A 86 4.09 7.10 8.38
CA TYR A 86 3.55 8.39 8.85
C TYR A 86 2.42 8.23 9.89
N ARG A 87 1.72 7.08 9.92
CA ARG A 87 0.66 6.80 10.88
C ARG A 87 1.15 6.11 12.15
N LYS A 88 2.13 5.20 12.03
CA LYS A 88 2.64 4.39 13.13
C LYS A 88 4.15 4.59 13.28
N PHE A 89 4.54 5.49 14.17
CA PHE A 89 5.93 5.77 14.51
C PHE A 89 6.04 6.11 16.00
N TYR A 90 7.25 6.10 16.53
CA TYR A 90 7.52 6.67 17.84
C TYR A 90 8.68 7.67 17.77
N VAL A 91 8.66 8.65 18.66
CA VAL A 91 9.72 9.65 18.77
C VAL A 91 10.51 9.39 20.04
N ARG A 92 11.82 9.26 19.91
CA ARG A 92 12.75 9.13 21.05
C ARG A 92 13.93 10.08 20.81
N ASP A 93 14.23 10.90 21.83
CA ASP A 93 15.32 11.88 21.79
C ASP A 93 15.25 12.81 20.56
N GLY A 94 14.03 13.23 20.19
CA GLY A 94 13.76 14.08 19.05
C GLY A 94 13.88 13.39 17.67
N LYS A 95 14.16 12.09 17.63
CA LYS A 95 14.28 11.30 16.40
C LYS A 95 13.06 10.41 16.20
N LYS A 96 12.50 10.46 14.99
CA LYS A 96 11.39 9.61 14.55
C LYS A 96 11.90 8.21 14.18
N TYR A 97 11.18 7.20 14.61
CA TYR A 97 11.47 5.79 14.31
C TYR A 97 10.24 5.12 13.70
N SER A 98 10.40 4.55 12.54
CA SER A 98 9.38 3.74 11.88
C SER A 98 9.03 2.50 12.72
N HIS A 99 7.80 2.01 12.58
CA HIS A 99 7.40 0.70 13.12
C HIS A 99 7.92 -0.47 12.27
N SER A 100 8.35 -0.20 11.03
CA SER A 100 8.95 -1.20 10.15
C SER A 100 10.38 -1.52 10.59
N ILE A 101 10.65 -2.80 10.83
CA ILE A 101 11.95 -3.29 11.29
C ILE A 101 12.65 -3.98 10.13
N ASP A 102 13.90 -3.60 9.86
CA ASP A 102 14.75 -4.33 8.93
C ASP A 102 15.18 -5.67 9.57
N PRO A 103 14.75 -6.81 9.02
CA PRO A 103 15.08 -8.12 9.60
C PRO A 103 16.57 -8.47 9.54
N ARG A 104 17.36 -7.77 8.71
CA ARG A 104 18.81 -7.98 8.60
C ARG A 104 19.55 -7.35 9.76
N THR A 105 19.06 -6.22 10.26
CA THR A 105 19.69 -5.45 11.32
C THR A 105 18.98 -5.56 12.66
N GLY A 106 17.67 -5.83 12.66
CA GLY A 106 16.81 -5.82 13.84
C GLY A 106 16.44 -4.42 14.34
N TYR A 107 16.73 -3.38 13.56
CA TYR A 107 16.44 -1.98 13.90
C TYR A 107 15.39 -1.38 12.95
N PRO A 108 14.68 -0.32 13.41
CA PRO A 108 13.77 0.44 12.55
C PRO A 108 14.48 0.97 11.30
N VAL A 109 13.82 0.85 10.15
CA VAL A 109 14.33 1.39 8.89
C VAL A 109 14.44 2.92 8.95
N GLN A 110 15.43 3.47 8.24
CA GLN A 110 15.69 4.90 8.14
C GLN A 110 16.06 5.24 6.69
N HIS A 111 15.08 5.77 5.95
CA HIS A 111 15.24 6.18 4.55
C HIS A 111 14.15 7.21 4.20
N SER A 112 14.23 7.80 3.02
CA SER A 112 13.30 8.83 2.54
C SER A 112 11.92 8.30 2.14
N LEU A 113 11.75 6.99 1.90
CA LEU A 113 10.45 6.41 1.52
C LEU A 113 9.45 6.54 2.67
N LEU A 114 8.31 7.18 2.38
CA LEU A 114 7.24 7.48 3.34
C LEU A 114 6.07 6.52 3.23
N SER A 115 5.70 6.16 1.99
CA SER A 115 4.66 5.16 1.73
C SER A 115 4.91 4.41 0.43
N ALA A 116 4.40 3.19 0.37
CA ALA A 116 4.41 2.33 -0.80
C ALA A 116 2.99 1.77 -1.01
N THR A 117 2.38 2.10 -2.13
CA THR A 117 1.12 1.51 -2.59
C THR A 117 1.43 0.45 -3.64
N ILE A 118 0.97 -0.76 -3.43
CA ILE A 118 1.20 -1.89 -4.34
C ILE A 118 -0.13 -2.44 -4.83
N VAL A 119 -0.18 -2.73 -6.13
CA VAL A 119 -1.24 -3.48 -6.79
C VAL A 119 -0.71 -4.85 -7.15
N ALA A 120 -1.45 -5.89 -6.77
CA ALA A 120 -1.11 -7.29 -7.03
C ALA A 120 -2.37 -8.10 -7.32
N GLU A 121 -2.23 -9.36 -7.70
CA GLU A 121 -3.35 -10.27 -8.01
C GLU A 121 -4.30 -10.51 -6.81
N ASN A 122 -3.84 -10.28 -5.58
CA ASN A 122 -4.65 -10.39 -4.37
C ASN A 122 -4.12 -9.45 -3.27
N ALA A 123 -4.93 -9.22 -2.24
CA ALA A 123 -4.59 -8.29 -1.18
C ALA A 123 -3.47 -8.82 -0.25
N THR A 124 -3.36 -10.13 -0.07
CA THR A 124 -2.27 -10.75 0.71
C THR A 124 -0.90 -10.42 0.12
N LEU A 125 -0.75 -10.55 -1.21
CA LEU A 125 0.51 -10.24 -1.90
C LEU A 125 0.78 -8.74 -1.92
N ALA A 126 -0.24 -7.92 -2.17
CA ALA A 126 -0.11 -6.48 -2.14
C ALA A 126 0.38 -5.99 -0.75
N ASP A 127 -0.18 -6.52 0.35
CA ASP A 127 0.20 -6.21 1.74
C ASP A 127 1.66 -6.62 2.02
N ALA A 128 2.01 -7.86 1.64
CA ALA A 128 3.37 -8.35 1.78
C ALA A 128 4.40 -7.46 1.05
N TYR A 129 4.12 -7.12 -0.19
CA TYR A 129 5.07 -6.34 -1.02
C TYR A 129 5.08 -4.85 -0.65
N ALA A 130 3.97 -4.27 -0.21
CA ALA A 130 3.95 -2.91 0.33
C ALA A 130 4.86 -2.81 1.57
N THR A 131 4.72 -3.73 2.51
CA THR A 131 5.62 -3.82 3.68
C THR A 131 7.07 -4.09 3.26
N TYR A 132 7.30 -4.96 2.27
CA TYR A 132 8.64 -5.25 1.77
C TYR A 132 9.31 -4.01 1.18
N CYS A 133 8.61 -3.21 0.39
CA CYS A 133 9.12 -1.94 -0.12
C CYS A 133 9.48 -0.98 1.03
N MET A 134 8.65 -0.92 2.09
CA MET A 134 8.96 -0.11 3.27
C MET A 134 10.20 -0.60 4.04
N VAL A 135 10.62 -1.85 3.87
CA VAL A 135 11.88 -2.37 4.44
C VAL A 135 13.06 -2.07 3.51
N LEU A 136 12.87 -2.14 2.20
CA LEU A 136 13.91 -1.90 1.20
C LEU A 136 14.34 -0.42 1.11
N GLY A 137 13.40 0.51 1.21
CA GLY A 137 13.59 1.92 0.88
C GLY A 137 13.43 2.21 -0.62
N LEU A 138 13.61 3.48 -1.01
CA LEU A 138 13.22 3.99 -2.33
C LEU A 138 13.89 3.25 -3.50
N GLU A 139 15.21 3.33 -3.60
CA GLU A 139 15.94 2.83 -4.77
C GLU A 139 15.80 1.32 -4.98
N GLU A 140 15.85 0.55 -3.88
CA GLU A 140 15.68 -0.91 -3.95
C GLU A 140 14.24 -1.27 -4.33
N SER A 141 13.24 -0.51 -3.83
CA SER A 141 11.84 -0.71 -4.20
C SER A 141 11.58 -0.43 -5.67
N GLN A 142 12.16 0.64 -6.22
CA GLN A 142 12.08 0.94 -7.65
C GLN A 142 12.67 -0.19 -8.50
N ARG A 143 13.86 -0.68 -8.13
CA ARG A 143 14.49 -1.82 -8.82
C ARG A 143 13.67 -3.11 -8.70
N PHE A 144 13.12 -3.36 -7.53
CA PHE A 144 12.25 -4.50 -7.28
C PHE A 144 11.01 -4.45 -8.17
N LEU A 145 10.27 -3.35 -8.15
CA LEU A 145 9.06 -3.19 -8.96
C LEU A 145 9.36 -3.26 -10.46
N ALA A 146 10.43 -2.63 -10.93
CA ALA A 146 10.86 -2.72 -12.33
C ALA A 146 11.20 -4.15 -12.78
N SER A 147 11.56 -5.05 -11.85
CA SER A 147 11.83 -6.46 -12.14
C SER A 147 10.59 -7.36 -12.08
N ARG A 148 9.43 -6.82 -11.69
CA ARG A 148 8.19 -7.58 -11.42
C ARG A 148 7.03 -7.05 -12.27
N PRO A 149 6.86 -7.56 -13.50
CA PRO A 149 5.78 -7.12 -14.40
C PRO A 149 4.37 -7.53 -13.94
N ASP A 150 4.28 -8.35 -12.91
CA ASP A 150 3.04 -8.79 -12.25
C ASP A 150 2.62 -7.86 -11.10
N LEU A 151 3.40 -6.81 -10.81
CA LEU A 151 3.14 -5.82 -9.78
C LEU A 151 3.13 -4.41 -10.37
N GLU A 152 2.24 -3.59 -9.87
CA GLU A 152 2.31 -2.15 -10.05
C GLU A 152 2.50 -1.46 -8.70
N GLY A 153 3.15 -0.31 -8.71
CA GLY A 153 3.42 0.39 -7.45
C GLY A 153 3.60 1.88 -7.58
N CYS A 154 3.23 2.57 -6.51
CA CYS A 154 3.42 4.01 -6.33
C CYS A 154 4.15 4.25 -5.01
N LEU A 155 5.27 4.93 -5.06
CA LEU A 155 6.15 5.23 -3.94
C LEU A 155 6.13 6.73 -3.67
N VAL A 156 5.77 7.16 -2.47
CA VAL A 156 5.88 8.56 -2.04
C VAL A 156 7.06 8.68 -1.08
N TYR A 157 7.92 9.64 -1.33
CA TYR A 157 9.16 9.83 -0.57
C TYR A 157 9.44 11.32 -0.31
N ASP A 158 10.27 11.58 0.68
CA ASP A 158 10.76 12.93 0.99
C ASP A 158 12.08 13.19 0.25
N GLU A 159 12.15 14.33 -0.42
CA GLU A 159 13.36 14.88 -0.99
C GLU A 159 13.50 16.34 -0.53
N ASP A 160 14.41 16.57 0.39
CA ASP A 160 14.68 17.89 0.98
C ASP A 160 13.44 18.60 1.57
N GLY A 161 12.55 17.82 2.20
CA GLY A 161 11.31 18.32 2.81
C GLY A 161 10.16 18.50 1.83
N VAL A 162 10.29 18.02 0.59
CA VAL A 162 9.25 18.03 -0.44
C VAL A 162 8.83 16.60 -0.78
N PHE A 163 7.54 16.34 -0.75
CA PHE A 163 7.03 15.01 -1.14
C PHE A 163 7.12 14.84 -2.65
N GLN A 164 7.82 13.79 -3.04
CA GLN A 164 7.95 13.34 -4.41
C GLN A 164 7.21 12.02 -4.59
N THR A 165 6.81 11.74 -5.82
CA THR A 165 6.10 10.51 -6.19
C THR A 165 6.81 9.83 -7.35
N TRP A 166 7.02 8.53 -7.22
CA TRP A 166 7.44 7.65 -8.30
C TRP A 166 6.41 6.54 -8.47
N CYS A 167 5.98 6.28 -9.69
CA CYS A 167 5.08 5.18 -10.01
C CYS A 167 5.70 4.29 -11.09
N SER A 168 5.39 2.99 -11.06
CA SER A 168 5.65 2.08 -12.17
C SER A 168 4.77 2.43 -13.39
N ASP A 169 5.15 1.93 -14.56
CA ASP A 169 4.54 2.34 -15.85
C ASP A 169 3.02 2.12 -15.92
N GLY A 170 2.52 1.07 -15.26
CA GLY A 170 1.09 0.73 -15.24
C GLY A 170 0.30 1.38 -14.10
N PHE A 171 0.98 2.06 -13.15
CA PHE A 171 0.30 2.75 -12.05
C PHE A 171 0.07 4.23 -12.40
N VAL A 172 -1.13 4.56 -12.85
CA VAL A 172 -1.49 5.95 -13.20
C VAL A 172 -2.12 6.63 -11.99
N LEU A 173 -1.41 7.60 -11.41
CA LEU A 173 -1.92 8.45 -10.34
C LEU A 173 -2.46 9.75 -10.95
N GLU A 174 -3.77 9.98 -10.82
CA GLU A 174 -4.42 11.23 -11.24
C GLU A 174 -4.37 12.26 -10.10
N GLU A 175 -4.29 13.54 -10.43
CA GLU A 175 -4.38 14.60 -9.42
C GLU A 175 -5.75 14.58 -8.74
N ALA A 176 -5.77 14.80 -7.43
CA ALA A 176 -7.02 15.01 -6.70
C ALA A 176 -7.55 16.43 -6.99
N GLU A 177 -8.79 16.53 -7.49
CA GLU A 177 -9.46 17.82 -7.71
C GLU A 177 -9.84 18.52 -6.40
#